data_19a89fd81630e4aa1ced99324eaa083c
#
_entry.id   19a89fd81630e4aa1ced99324eaa083c
#
_cell.length_a   1.000
_cell.length_b   1.000
_cell.length_c   1.000
_cell.angle_alpha   90.00
_cell.angle_beta   90.00
_cell.angle_gamma   90.00
#
_symmetry.space_group_name_H-M   'P 1'
#
loop_
_entity.id
_entity.type
_entity.pdbx_description
1 polymer ?
#
loop_
_entity_poly.entity_id
_entity_poly.type
_entity_poly.pdbx_seq_one_letter_code
_entity_poly.pdbx_strand_id
1 'polypeptide(L)'
;LLASSAASDVYKRQLEARIDNGTDPALWTKCVHCDAQILKEDLDNNDMVCPVCDYHFRINARRRIKQLFDENSFEELFTNIKPTDPLEFVDTESYKDRLSRAQEKTGLDDAVVTGLAKIEGHKIAVAIMDFDFMGGSMGSVVGEKVTKLMEKAIELRLPVLAITSSGGARMQESALSLMQMAKTSLAASRLDDEGILYVNLITEPTFGGVTASFGMLGDIIVAEQGARVGFAGRRVIEPVSYTHLTLPTK
;
A
#
# COMPACT_ATOMS: atom_id res chain seq x y z
N LEU A 1 1.84 -18.77 -20.01
CA LEU A 1 0.37 -18.97 -19.84
C LEU A 1 -0.01 -20.45 -19.61
N LEU A 2 0.70 -21.44 -20.19
CA LEU A 2 0.39 -22.87 -19.99
C LEU A 2 0.93 -23.45 -18.68
N ALA A 3 2.00 -22.90 -18.11
CA ALA A 3 2.58 -23.35 -16.85
C ALA A 3 1.72 -22.97 -15.64
N SER A 4 0.98 -21.85 -15.68
CA SER A 4 0.12 -21.39 -14.59
C SER A 4 -1.13 -22.27 -14.41
N SER A 5 -1.68 -22.82 -15.50
CA SER A 5 -2.88 -23.68 -15.43
C SER A 5 -2.59 -25.04 -14.78
N ALA A 6 -1.45 -25.64 -15.11
CA ALA A 6 -1.07 -26.94 -14.54
C ALA A 6 -0.75 -26.85 -13.03
N ALA A 7 -0.06 -25.79 -12.57
CA ALA A 7 0.20 -25.53 -11.16
C ALA A 7 -1.11 -25.29 -10.38
N SER A 8 -2.05 -24.56 -10.96
CA SER A 8 -3.38 -24.31 -10.42
C SER A 8 -4.20 -25.61 -10.24
N ASP A 9 -4.13 -26.53 -11.21
CA ASP A 9 -4.86 -27.80 -11.15
C ASP A 9 -4.25 -28.77 -10.14
N VAL A 10 -2.93 -28.77 -9.99
CA VAL A 10 -2.24 -29.54 -8.95
C VAL A 10 -2.62 -29.04 -7.55
N TYR A 11 -2.59 -27.73 -7.36
CA TYR A 11 -2.99 -27.12 -6.08
C TYR A 11 -4.44 -27.45 -5.73
N LYS A 12 -5.38 -27.35 -6.68
CA LYS A 12 -6.80 -27.69 -6.45
C LYS A 12 -6.99 -29.15 -5.99
N ARG A 13 -6.33 -30.12 -6.61
CA ARG A 13 -6.40 -31.52 -6.21
C ARG A 13 -5.83 -31.77 -4.82
N GLN A 14 -4.71 -31.12 -4.48
CA GLN A 14 -4.14 -31.21 -3.13
C GLN A 14 -5.07 -30.59 -2.08
N LEU A 15 -5.77 -29.53 -2.46
CA LEU A 15 -6.74 -28.85 -1.62
C LEU A 15 -7.95 -29.74 -1.30
N GLU A 16 -8.54 -30.35 -2.32
CA GLU A 16 -9.69 -31.27 -2.17
C GLU A 16 -9.36 -32.41 -1.21
N ALA A 17 -8.15 -33.01 -1.35
CA ALA A 17 -7.70 -34.07 -0.45
C ALA A 17 -7.47 -33.60 1.00
N ARG A 18 -7.16 -32.31 1.23
CA ARG A 18 -6.98 -31.74 2.58
C ARG A 18 -8.31 -31.36 3.23
N ILE A 19 -9.30 -30.90 2.45
CA ILE A 19 -10.66 -30.59 2.93
C ILE A 19 -11.35 -31.86 3.42
N ASP A 20 -11.21 -32.99 2.71
CA ASP A 20 -11.79 -34.27 3.07
C ASP A 20 -11.24 -34.83 4.40
N ASN A 21 -10.08 -34.36 4.86
CA ASN A 21 -9.45 -34.77 6.13
C ASN A 21 -9.90 -33.95 7.36
N GLY A 22 -10.95 -33.14 7.27
CA GLY A 22 -11.57 -32.45 8.42
C GLY A 22 -10.74 -31.33 9.04
N THR A 23 -9.99 -30.57 8.24
CA THR A 23 -9.22 -29.42 8.70
C THR A 23 -10.12 -28.28 9.19
N ASP A 24 -9.73 -27.64 10.30
CA ASP A 24 -10.44 -26.52 10.93
C ASP A 24 -10.72 -25.38 9.91
N PRO A 25 -11.97 -24.94 9.73
CA PRO A 25 -12.33 -23.82 8.85
C PRO A 25 -11.58 -22.52 9.15
N ALA A 26 -11.13 -22.33 10.40
CA ALA A 26 -10.35 -21.16 10.82
C ALA A 26 -8.97 -21.06 10.13
N LEU A 27 -8.45 -22.17 9.62
CA LEU A 27 -7.17 -22.24 8.91
C LEU A 27 -7.26 -21.82 7.44
N TRP A 28 -8.48 -21.62 6.93
CA TRP A 28 -8.71 -21.31 5.53
C TRP A 28 -9.04 -19.84 5.30
N THR A 29 -8.71 -19.37 4.09
CA THR A 29 -9.14 -18.08 3.56
C THR A 29 -9.64 -18.26 2.13
N LYS A 30 -10.56 -17.40 1.71
CA LYS A 30 -11.11 -17.42 0.35
C LYS A 30 -10.46 -16.30 -0.48
N CYS A 31 -9.99 -16.64 -1.67
CA CYS A 31 -9.50 -15.63 -2.59
C CYS A 31 -10.67 -14.76 -3.09
N VAL A 32 -10.54 -13.45 -2.95
CA VAL A 32 -11.57 -12.49 -3.38
C VAL A 32 -11.68 -12.35 -4.90
N HIS A 33 -10.71 -12.88 -5.65
CA HIS A 33 -10.66 -12.78 -7.11
C HIS A 33 -11.17 -14.04 -7.81
N CYS A 34 -10.73 -15.24 -7.37
CA CYS A 34 -11.09 -16.51 -8.02
C CYS A 34 -11.93 -17.43 -7.16
N ASP A 35 -12.36 -16.98 -5.98
CA ASP A 35 -13.15 -17.74 -5.00
C ASP A 35 -12.51 -19.04 -4.47
N ALA A 36 -11.28 -19.35 -4.85
CA ALA A 36 -10.56 -20.51 -4.36
C ALA A 36 -10.38 -20.46 -2.84
N GLN A 37 -10.57 -21.60 -2.19
CA GLN A 37 -10.20 -21.77 -0.79
C GLN A 37 -8.70 -22.06 -0.70
N ILE A 38 -7.99 -21.36 0.20
CA ILE A 38 -6.54 -21.42 0.34
C ILE A 38 -6.24 -21.61 1.81
N LEU A 39 -5.31 -22.52 2.15
CA LEU A 39 -4.76 -22.57 3.49
C LEU A 39 -3.99 -21.28 3.78
N LYS A 40 -4.20 -20.69 4.96
CA LYS A 40 -3.46 -19.48 5.37
C LYS A 40 -1.96 -19.68 5.36
N GLU A 41 -1.51 -20.88 5.76
CA GLU A 41 -0.10 -21.26 5.73
C GLU A 41 0.46 -21.28 4.30
N ASP A 42 -0.28 -21.86 3.34
CA ASP A 42 0.15 -21.89 1.94
C ASP A 42 0.18 -20.47 1.35
N LEU A 43 -0.76 -19.61 1.75
CA LEU A 43 -0.78 -18.21 1.34
C LEU A 43 0.40 -17.44 1.96
N ASP A 44 0.70 -17.69 3.23
CA ASP A 44 1.85 -17.10 3.92
C ASP A 44 3.18 -17.52 3.27
N ASN A 45 3.34 -18.79 2.94
CA ASN A 45 4.52 -19.33 2.29
C ASN A 45 4.66 -18.89 0.82
N ASN A 46 3.58 -18.44 0.18
CA ASN A 46 3.54 -17.89 -1.17
C ASN A 46 3.45 -16.36 -1.18
N ASP A 47 4.09 -15.69 -0.21
CA ASP A 47 4.19 -14.23 -0.12
C ASP A 47 2.85 -13.48 -0.21
N MET A 48 1.76 -14.07 0.26
CA MET A 48 0.40 -13.54 0.15
C MET A 48 -0.10 -13.41 -1.30
N VAL A 49 0.42 -14.20 -2.20
CA VAL A 49 -0.07 -14.34 -3.58
C VAL A 49 -0.94 -15.58 -3.69
N CYS A 50 -2.10 -15.47 -4.32
CA CYS A 50 -2.99 -16.60 -4.54
C CYS A 50 -2.32 -17.66 -5.44
N PRO A 51 -2.16 -18.93 -5.00
CA PRO A 51 -1.51 -19.96 -5.80
C PRO A 51 -2.36 -20.43 -6.99
N VAL A 52 -3.62 -19.97 -7.09
CA VAL A 52 -4.56 -20.37 -8.16
C VAL A 52 -4.67 -19.34 -9.27
N CYS A 53 -4.61 -18.03 -8.94
CA CYS A 53 -4.87 -16.97 -9.91
C CYS A 53 -3.90 -15.78 -9.82
N ASP A 54 -2.81 -15.92 -9.05
CA ASP A 54 -1.78 -14.91 -8.84
C ASP A 54 -2.31 -13.56 -8.30
N TYR A 55 -3.49 -13.56 -7.66
CA TYR A 55 -4.01 -12.37 -6.99
C TYR A 55 -3.16 -12.03 -5.78
N HIS A 56 -2.66 -10.80 -5.71
CA HIS A 56 -1.89 -10.27 -4.59
C HIS A 56 -2.83 -9.81 -3.48
N PHE A 57 -2.80 -10.48 -2.33
CA PHE A 57 -3.51 -10.04 -1.14
C PHE A 57 -2.82 -8.82 -0.54
N ARG A 58 -3.62 -7.92 0.04
CA ARG A 58 -3.04 -6.79 0.77
C ARG A 58 -2.24 -7.26 1.97
N ILE A 59 -1.09 -6.65 2.16
CA ILE A 59 -0.23 -6.87 3.32
C ILE A 59 0.06 -5.53 4.00
N ASN A 60 0.28 -5.57 5.30
CA ASN A 60 0.64 -4.40 6.09
C ASN A 60 2.11 -4.00 5.87
N ALA A 61 2.46 -2.79 6.31
CA ALA A 61 3.81 -2.24 6.14
C ALA A 61 4.90 -3.12 6.79
N ARG A 62 4.64 -3.66 7.97
CA ARG A 62 5.61 -4.50 8.69
C ARG A 62 5.90 -5.83 7.96
N ARG A 63 4.88 -6.43 7.35
CA ARG A 63 5.08 -7.62 6.51
C ARG A 63 5.83 -7.27 5.23
N ARG A 64 5.52 -6.14 4.60
CA ARG A 64 6.22 -5.66 3.40
C ARG A 64 7.71 -5.45 3.66
N ILE A 65 8.07 -4.93 4.82
CA ILE A 65 9.47 -4.79 5.25
C ILE A 65 10.17 -6.15 5.26
N LYS A 66 9.55 -7.15 5.86
CA LYS A 66 10.13 -8.51 5.94
C LYS A 66 10.25 -9.22 4.58
N GLN A 67 9.35 -8.88 3.65
CA GLN A 67 9.29 -9.50 2.33
C GLN A 67 10.35 -8.95 1.37
N LEU A 68 10.61 -7.63 1.42
CA LEU A 68 11.41 -6.96 0.39
C LEU A 68 12.84 -6.65 0.79
N PHE A 69 13.12 -6.52 2.09
CA PHE A 69 14.40 -5.99 2.53
C PHE A 69 15.23 -7.07 3.22
N ASP A 70 16.55 -6.89 3.14
CA ASP A 70 17.52 -7.74 3.81
C ASP A 70 17.22 -7.79 5.31
N GLU A 71 17.38 -8.96 5.89
CA GLU A 71 17.10 -9.19 7.30
C GLU A 71 17.83 -8.20 8.21
N ASN A 72 17.10 -7.61 9.17
CA ASN A 72 17.60 -6.61 10.13
C ASN A 72 18.23 -5.34 9.49
N SER A 73 17.95 -5.06 8.21
CA SER A 73 18.49 -3.88 7.52
C SER A 73 17.62 -2.64 7.65
N PHE A 74 16.36 -2.77 8.07
CA PHE A 74 15.41 -1.66 8.13
C PHE A 74 15.62 -0.81 9.39
N GLU A 75 15.91 0.48 9.18
CA GLU A 75 16.01 1.51 10.21
C GLU A 75 14.87 2.52 10.03
N GLU A 76 13.90 2.56 10.95
CA GLU A 76 12.76 3.46 10.87
C GLU A 76 13.17 4.91 11.16
N LEU A 77 12.73 5.85 10.31
CA LEU A 77 12.99 7.28 10.43
C LEU A 77 11.71 8.06 10.71
N PHE A 78 11.88 9.25 11.33
CA PHE A 78 10.80 10.22 11.57
C PHE A 78 9.66 9.70 12.44
N THR A 79 9.95 8.83 13.38
CA THR A 79 8.98 8.28 14.36
C THR A 79 8.41 9.33 15.31
N ASN A 80 9.06 10.49 15.41
CA ASN A 80 8.60 11.63 16.21
C ASN A 80 7.50 12.46 15.53
N ILE A 81 7.22 12.24 14.23
CA ILE A 81 6.18 12.96 13.50
C ILE A 81 4.85 12.21 13.71
N LYS A 82 3.93 12.87 14.42
CA LYS A 82 2.64 12.29 14.82
C LYS A 82 1.47 13.14 14.35
N PRO A 83 0.30 12.53 14.07
CA PRO A 83 -0.88 13.24 13.65
C PRO A 83 -1.39 14.16 14.76
N THR A 84 -1.90 15.29 14.33
CA THR A 84 -2.65 16.25 15.17
C THR A 84 -4.02 16.47 14.54
N ASP A 85 -4.96 17.01 15.30
CA ASP A 85 -6.27 17.41 14.81
C ASP A 85 -6.46 18.93 14.94
N PRO A 86 -5.79 19.73 14.05
CA PRO A 86 -5.87 21.19 14.15
C PRO A 86 -7.22 21.75 13.72
N LEU A 87 -8.08 20.94 13.10
CA LEU A 87 -9.41 21.35 12.63
C LEU A 87 -10.52 20.92 13.58
N GLU A 88 -10.20 20.13 14.62
CA GLU A 88 -11.17 19.55 15.54
C GLU A 88 -12.33 18.89 14.79
N PHE A 89 -11.96 18.10 13.74
CA PHE A 89 -12.93 17.55 12.80
C PHE A 89 -13.83 16.50 13.45
N VAL A 90 -15.13 16.67 13.25
CA VAL A 90 -16.17 15.73 13.71
C VAL A 90 -17.20 15.54 12.58
N ASP A 91 -17.46 14.30 12.21
CA ASP A 91 -18.62 13.89 11.41
C ASP A 91 -19.53 12.98 12.24
N THR A 92 -19.59 11.69 11.97
CA THR A 92 -20.24 10.68 12.83
C THR A 92 -19.42 10.32 14.08
N GLU A 93 -18.14 10.69 14.09
CA GLU A 93 -17.15 10.41 15.13
C GLU A 93 -16.01 11.43 15.04
N SER A 94 -15.35 11.76 16.16
CA SER A 94 -14.21 12.67 16.15
C SER A 94 -13.02 12.09 15.39
N TYR A 95 -12.24 12.93 14.70
CA TYR A 95 -11.02 12.50 14.04
C TYR A 95 -10.01 11.93 15.02
N LYS A 96 -9.93 12.49 16.22
CA LYS A 96 -9.06 12.01 17.30
C LYS A 96 -9.38 10.57 17.70
N ASP A 97 -10.66 10.21 17.82
CA ASP A 97 -11.06 8.84 18.16
C ASP A 97 -10.76 7.86 17.04
N ARG A 98 -10.95 8.29 15.77
CA ARG A 98 -10.54 7.50 14.60
C ARG A 98 -9.04 7.24 14.57
N LEU A 99 -8.22 8.27 14.88
CA LEU A 99 -6.76 8.12 14.95
C LEU A 99 -6.39 7.12 16.05
N SER A 100 -6.89 7.27 17.26
CA SER A 100 -6.61 6.36 18.37
C SER A 100 -6.95 4.92 18.04
N ARG A 101 -8.12 4.67 17.47
CA ARG A 101 -8.55 3.33 17.04
C ARG A 101 -7.68 2.77 15.91
N ALA A 102 -7.26 3.60 14.95
CA ALA A 102 -6.36 3.15 13.88
C ALA A 102 -4.98 2.80 14.42
N GLN A 103 -4.45 3.60 15.35
CA GLN A 103 -3.18 3.36 16.06
C GLN A 103 -3.22 2.06 16.87
N GLU A 104 -4.27 1.85 17.65
CA GLU A 104 -4.46 0.60 18.40
C GLU A 104 -4.54 -0.64 17.50
N LYS A 105 -5.27 -0.53 16.37
CA LYS A 105 -5.44 -1.63 15.41
C LYS A 105 -4.15 -2.00 14.70
N THR A 106 -3.35 -1.01 14.30
CA THR A 106 -2.20 -1.21 13.39
C THR A 106 -0.85 -1.20 14.09
N GLY A 107 -0.78 -0.60 15.27
CA GLY A 107 0.49 -0.33 15.96
C GLY A 107 1.35 0.72 15.25
N LEU A 108 0.76 1.51 14.33
CA LEU A 108 1.42 2.58 13.59
C LEU A 108 0.95 3.95 14.09
N ASP A 109 1.80 4.96 14.01
CA ASP A 109 1.41 6.34 14.33
C ASP A 109 0.56 6.96 13.22
N ASP A 110 0.80 6.62 11.96
CA ASP A 110 0.04 7.08 10.77
C ASP A 110 0.19 6.08 9.60
N ALA A 111 -0.46 6.37 8.49
CA ALA A 111 -0.60 5.50 7.32
C ALA A 111 0.69 5.27 6.51
N VAL A 112 1.84 5.68 6.99
CA VAL A 112 3.14 5.46 6.33
C VAL A 112 4.25 5.17 7.34
N VAL A 113 5.06 4.19 7.00
CA VAL A 113 6.34 3.90 7.66
C VAL A 113 7.46 4.34 6.72
N THR A 114 8.42 5.09 7.23
CA THR A 114 9.57 5.58 6.45
C THR A 114 10.88 5.17 7.10
N GLY A 115 11.89 4.86 6.30
CA GLY A 115 13.16 4.40 6.84
C GLY A 115 14.24 4.23 5.78
N LEU A 116 15.39 3.76 6.24
CA LEU A 116 16.46 3.25 5.39
C LEU A 116 16.44 1.73 5.45
N ALA A 117 16.75 1.09 4.31
CA ALA A 117 16.80 -0.36 4.23
C ALA A 117 17.89 -0.80 3.25
N LYS A 118 18.04 -2.12 3.10
CA LYS A 118 18.85 -2.70 2.04
C LYS A 118 18.04 -3.71 1.24
N ILE A 119 18.30 -3.75 -0.06
CA ILE A 119 17.86 -4.82 -0.97
C ILE A 119 19.14 -5.39 -1.60
N GLU A 120 19.42 -6.67 -1.37
CA GLU A 120 20.63 -7.34 -1.87
C GLU A 120 21.91 -6.56 -1.54
N GLY A 121 22.01 -6.03 -0.32
CA GLY A 121 23.13 -5.23 0.17
C GLY A 121 23.13 -3.75 -0.26
N HIS A 122 22.30 -3.34 -1.21
CA HIS A 122 22.21 -1.95 -1.69
C HIS A 122 21.31 -1.10 -0.78
N LYS A 123 21.86 -0.01 -0.27
CA LYS A 123 21.11 0.93 0.59
C LYS A 123 20.08 1.73 -0.21
N ILE A 124 18.88 1.88 0.34
CA ILE A 124 17.79 2.66 -0.21
C ILE A 124 17.06 3.43 0.88
N ALA A 125 16.40 4.52 0.50
CA ALA A 125 15.41 5.22 1.33
C ALA A 125 14.01 4.71 0.93
N VAL A 126 13.16 4.36 1.90
CA VAL A 126 11.88 3.71 1.62
C VAL A 126 10.72 4.33 2.38
N ALA A 127 9.61 4.56 1.67
CA ALA A 127 8.31 4.91 2.24
C ALA A 127 7.31 3.80 1.93
N ILE A 128 6.64 3.26 2.95
CA ILE A 128 5.71 2.15 2.84
C ILE A 128 4.37 2.58 3.42
N MET A 129 3.36 2.72 2.57
CA MET A 129 2.00 3.01 3.03
C MET A 129 1.32 1.75 3.54
N ASP A 130 0.46 1.94 4.54
CA ASP A 130 -0.32 0.88 5.15
C ASP A 130 -1.82 1.17 5.01
N PHE A 131 -2.52 0.32 4.25
CA PHE A 131 -3.95 0.50 4.00
C PHE A 131 -4.82 0.25 5.22
N ASP A 132 -4.34 -0.52 6.20
CA ASP A 132 -5.10 -0.81 7.42
C ASP A 132 -5.24 0.42 8.32
N PHE A 133 -4.31 1.39 8.20
CA PHE A 133 -4.43 2.68 8.87
C PHE A 133 -5.33 3.62 8.06
N MET A 134 -6.58 3.76 8.45
CA MET A 134 -7.57 4.66 7.84
C MET A 134 -7.63 4.60 6.30
N GLY A 135 -7.55 3.37 5.72
CA GLY A 135 -7.54 3.17 4.28
C GLY A 135 -6.28 3.70 3.57
N GLY A 136 -5.14 3.79 4.26
CA GLY A 136 -3.92 4.33 3.70
C GLY A 136 -4.03 5.81 3.29
N SER A 137 -4.96 6.56 3.90
CA SER A 137 -5.24 7.93 3.47
C SER A 137 -4.07 8.87 3.76
N MET A 138 -3.73 9.71 2.76
CA MET A 138 -2.66 10.69 2.86
C MET A 138 -3.13 11.91 3.66
N GLY A 139 -2.65 12.04 4.89
CA GLY A 139 -2.74 13.24 5.72
C GLY A 139 -1.42 14.00 5.78
N SER A 140 -1.37 15.02 6.64
CA SER A 140 -0.19 15.88 6.85
C SER A 140 1.05 15.09 7.28
N VAL A 141 0.89 14.07 8.12
CA VAL A 141 2.00 13.20 8.56
C VAL A 141 2.57 12.40 7.40
N VAL A 142 1.71 11.81 6.55
CA VAL A 142 2.18 11.07 5.37
C VAL A 142 2.98 11.98 4.45
N GLY A 143 2.45 13.16 4.12
CA GLY A 143 3.14 14.12 3.27
C GLY A 143 4.46 14.61 3.87
N GLU A 144 4.49 14.89 5.18
CA GLU A 144 5.71 15.31 5.88
C GLU A 144 6.78 14.21 5.88
N LYS A 145 6.42 13.00 6.28
CA LYS A 145 7.36 11.85 6.33
C LYS A 145 7.93 11.54 4.94
N VAL A 146 7.08 11.50 3.91
CA VAL A 146 7.52 11.25 2.52
C VAL A 146 8.47 12.35 2.04
N THR A 147 8.13 13.63 2.27
CA THR A 147 8.98 14.77 1.91
C THR A 147 10.34 14.69 2.60
N LYS A 148 10.35 14.51 3.92
CA LYS A 148 11.59 14.40 4.70
C LYS A 148 12.44 13.20 4.30
N LEU A 149 11.81 12.09 3.92
CA LEU A 149 12.51 10.92 3.41
C LEU A 149 13.23 11.24 2.08
N MET A 150 12.54 11.91 1.16
CA MET A 150 13.13 12.34 -0.12
C MET A 150 14.29 13.31 0.09
N GLU A 151 14.13 14.30 0.99
CA GLU A 151 15.21 15.21 1.38
C GLU A 151 16.39 14.44 1.98
N LYS A 152 16.15 13.47 2.84
CA LYS A 152 17.18 12.62 3.43
C LYS A 152 17.87 11.74 2.39
N ALA A 153 17.14 11.25 1.41
CA ALA A 153 17.69 10.47 0.30
C ALA A 153 18.66 11.33 -0.55
N ILE A 154 18.32 12.59 -0.80
CA ILE A 154 19.22 13.56 -1.47
C ILE A 154 20.51 13.74 -0.68
N GLU A 155 20.41 14.02 0.62
CA GLU A 155 21.58 14.18 1.50
C GLU A 155 22.52 12.97 1.46
N LEU A 156 21.95 11.76 1.45
CA LEU A 156 22.69 10.50 1.50
C LEU A 156 23.03 9.94 0.12
N ARG A 157 22.56 10.56 -0.97
CA ARG A 157 22.70 10.09 -2.35
C ARG A 157 22.17 8.68 -2.53
N LEU A 158 20.99 8.38 -1.93
CA LEU A 158 20.35 7.07 -1.97
C LEU A 158 19.14 7.08 -2.92
N PRO A 159 18.86 5.99 -3.66
CA PRO A 159 17.62 5.85 -4.39
C PRO A 159 16.43 5.79 -3.43
N VAL A 160 15.26 6.21 -3.90
CA VAL A 160 14.00 6.20 -3.15
C VAL A 160 13.07 5.13 -3.70
N LEU A 161 12.48 4.34 -2.81
CA LEU A 161 11.38 3.42 -3.12
C LEU A 161 10.13 3.86 -2.35
N ALA A 162 9.08 4.27 -3.05
CA ALA A 162 7.77 4.50 -2.44
C ALA A 162 6.81 3.35 -2.78
N ILE A 163 6.35 2.66 -1.75
CA ILE A 163 5.35 1.58 -1.85
C ILE A 163 4.02 2.16 -1.44
N THR A 164 3.09 2.27 -2.39
CA THR A 164 1.83 2.97 -2.20
C THR A 164 0.66 2.01 -2.06
N SER A 165 -0.18 2.27 -1.03
CA SER A 165 -1.45 1.61 -0.83
C SER A 165 -2.41 2.60 -0.17
N SER A 166 -3.35 3.18 -0.93
CA SER A 166 -4.10 4.34 -0.46
C SER A 166 -5.47 4.51 -1.11
N GLY A 167 -6.44 4.90 -0.30
CA GLY A 167 -7.73 5.40 -0.77
C GLY A 167 -7.72 6.85 -1.26
N GLY A 168 -6.62 7.59 -1.07
CA GLY A 168 -6.46 8.99 -1.49
C GLY A 168 -6.18 9.97 -0.34
N ALA A 169 -6.54 11.23 -0.52
CA ALA A 169 -6.36 12.28 0.50
C ALA A 169 -7.28 12.07 1.72
N ARG A 170 -6.77 12.38 2.91
CA ARG A 170 -7.50 12.23 4.17
C ARG A 170 -8.53 13.32 4.35
N MET A 171 -9.82 12.98 4.27
CA MET A 171 -10.94 13.93 4.33
C MET A 171 -10.97 14.71 5.66
N GLN A 172 -10.63 14.08 6.77
CA GLN A 172 -10.64 14.68 8.09
C GLN A 172 -9.64 15.85 8.23
N GLU A 173 -8.62 15.89 7.39
CA GLU A 173 -7.65 16.99 7.36
C GLU A 173 -7.95 18.03 6.28
N SER A 174 -9.05 17.89 5.53
CA SER A 174 -9.54 18.88 4.54
C SER A 174 -8.43 19.38 3.61
N ALA A 175 -8.28 20.72 3.47
CA ALA A 175 -7.26 21.34 2.63
C ALA A 175 -5.82 20.98 3.01
N LEU A 176 -5.53 20.65 4.28
CA LEU A 176 -4.20 20.25 4.72
C LEU A 176 -3.75 18.97 4.01
N SER A 177 -4.65 17.99 3.84
CA SER A 177 -4.33 16.77 3.09
C SER A 177 -4.10 17.01 1.61
N LEU A 178 -4.83 17.94 0.99
CA LEU A 178 -4.64 18.30 -0.41
C LEU A 178 -3.31 19.01 -0.66
N MET A 179 -2.87 19.84 0.27
CA MET A 179 -1.58 20.54 0.19
C MET A 179 -0.38 19.56 0.24
N GLN A 180 -0.57 18.34 0.75
CA GLN A 180 0.48 17.34 0.73
C GLN A 180 0.82 16.88 -0.69
N MET A 181 -0.13 16.93 -1.63
CA MET A 181 0.16 16.61 -3.03
C MET A 181 1.21 17.55 -3.62
N ALA A 182 1.05 18.86 -3.46
CA ALA A 182 2.03 19.83 -3.93
C ALA A 182 3.39 19.66 -3.24
N LYS A 183 3.37 19.45 -1.91
CA LYS A 183 4.58 19.28 -1.11
C LYS A 183 5.40 18.06 -1.53
N THR A 184 4.77 16.90 -1.67
CA THR A 184 5.45 15.66 -2.07
C THR A 184 5.88 15.68 -3.54
N SER A 185 5.11 16.35 -4.43
CA SER A 185 5.50 16.52 -5.83
C SER A 185 6.75 17.41 -5.97
N LEU A 186 6.82 18.48 -5.17
CA LEU A 186 8.03 19.33 -5.14
C LEU A 186 9.26 18.54 -4.64
N ALA A 187 9.09 17.69 -3.63
CA ALA A 187 10.19 16.86 -3.13
C ALA A 187 10.63 15.83 -4.20
N ALA A 188 9.70 15.24 -4.95
CA ALA A 188 10.01 14.35 -6.06
C ALA A 188 10.76 15.08 -7.20
N SER A 189 10.35 16.31 -7.55
CA SER A 189 11.09 17.12 -8.53
C SER A 189 12.54 17.38 -8.10
N ARG A 190 12.79 17.58 -6.80
CA ARG A 190 14.15 17.74 -6.28
C ARG A 190 15.01 16.48 -6.38
N LEU A 191 14.39 15.28 -6.31
CA LEU A 191 15.11 14.02 -6.58
C LEU A 191 15.59 13.98 -8.03
N ASP A 192 14.75 14.36 -8.98
CA ASP A 192 15.09 14.44 -10.41
C ASP A 192 16.23 15.46 -10.66
N ASP A 193 16.09 16.67 -10.13
CA ASP A 193 17.12 17.72 -10.23
C ASP A 193 18.50 17.25 -9.71
N GLU A 194 18.52 16.42 -8.68
CA GLU A 194 19.73 15.85 -8.06
C GLU A 194 20.18 14.51 -8.67
N GLY A 195 19.44 13.99 -9.66
CA GLY A 195 19.74 12.72 -10.31
C GLY A 195 19.63 11.52 -9.37
N ILE A 196 18.69 11.54 -8.44
CA ILE A 196 18.40 10.46 -7.50
C ILE A 196 17.28 9.60 -8.06
N LEU A 197 17.54 8.33 -8.29
CA LEU A 197 16.55 7.37 -8.78
C LEU A 197 15.35 7.29 -7.82
N TYR A 198 14.16 7.48 -8.39
CA TYR A 198 12.90 7.33 -7.69
C TYR A 198 12.06 6.19 -8.29
N VAL A 199 11.75 5.17 -7.50
CA VAL A 199 10.94 4.02 -7.89
C VAL A 199 9.62 4.02 -7.14
N ASN A 200 8.51 3.84 -7.86
CA ASN A 200 7.21 3.59 -7.27
C ASN A 200 6.83 2.11 -7.40
N LEU A 201 6.45 1.48 -6.29
CA LEU A 201 5.74 0.21 -6.26
C LEU A 201 4.28 0.46 -5.89
N ILE A 202 3.40 0.28 -6.87
CA ILE A 202 1.96 0.47 -6.69
C ILE A 202 1.33 -0.83 -6.23
N THR A 203 0.65 -0.80 -5.09
CA THR A 203 -0.05 -1.95 -4.54
C THR A 203 -1.56 -1.69 -4.44
N GLU A 204 -2.33 -2.72 -4.11
CA GLU A 204 -3.80 -2.71 -4.07
C GLU A 204 -4.35 -2.07 -2.79
N PRO A 205 -5.19 -1.02 -2.90
CA PRO A 205 -5.40 -0.12 -4.04
C PRO A 205 -4.53 1.14 -3.93
N THR A 206 -4.34 1.89 -5.03
CA THR A 206 -3.73 3.22 -4.97
C THR A 206 -4.59 4.23 -5.73
N PHE A 207 -5.18 5.20 -5.00
CA PHE A 207 -6.14 6.15 -5.55
C PHE A 207 -5.87 7.61 -5.13
N GLY A 208 -6.59 8.52 -5.79
CA GLY A 208 -6.81 9.90 -5.40
C GLY A 208 -5.54 10.74 -5.30
N GLY A 209 -5.36 11.43 -4.18
CA GLY A 209 -4.25 12.33 -3.95
C GLY A 209 -2.87 11.67 -4.03
N VAL A 210 -2.76 10.37 -3.72
CA VAL A 210 -1.49 9.64 -3.81
C VAL A 210 -1.12 9.36 -5.25
N THR A 211 -2.05 8.88 -6.10
CA THR A 211 -1.80 8.74 -7.55
C THR A 211 -1.58 10.08 -8.23
N ALA A 212 -2.25 11.14 -7.78
CA ALA A 212 -2.10 12.49 -8.34
C ALA A 212 -0.83 13.21 -7.84
N SER A 213 0.04 12.54 -7.09
CA SER A 213 1.28 13.10 -6.55
C SER A 213 2.40 12.05 -6.50
N PHE A 214 3.06 11.88 -5.38
CA PHE A 214 4.26 11.04 -5.24
C PHE A 214 4.09 9.58 -5.68
N GLY A 215 2.86 9.05 -5.70
CA GLY A 215 2.62 7.66 -6.12
C GLY A 215 2.86 7.36 -7.59
N MET A 216 2.94 8.39 -8.46
CA MET A 216 3.09 8.23 -9.92
C MET A 216 4.19 9.12 -10.51
N LEU A 217 5.08 9.66 -9.69
CA LEU A 217 6.15 10.58 -10.11
C LEU A 217 7.55 9.91 -10.12
N GLY A 218 7.63 8.61 -9.98
CA GLY A 218 8.90 7.89 -10.06
C GLY A 218 9.40 7.73 -11.49
N ASP A 219 10.71 7.62 -11.64
CA ASP A 219 11.39 7.30 -12.90
C ASP A 219 10.99 5.89 -13.39
N ILE A 220 10.77 4.98 -12.44
CA ILE A 220 10.30 3.62 -12.69
C ILE A 220 9.04 3.38 -11.86
N ILE A 221 8.00 2.94 -12.55
CA ILE A 221 6.72 2.58 -11.91
C ILE A 221 6.47 1.08 -12.11
N VAL A 222 6.41 0.36 -11.01
CA VAL A 222 6.08 -1.07 -10.96
C VAL A 222 4.73 -1.22 -10.26
N ALA A 223 3.89 -2.12 -10.73
CA ALA A 223 2.61 -2.41 -10.08
C ALA A 223 2.47 -3.89 -9.79
N GLU A 224 1.91 -4.23 -8.63
CA GLU A 224 1.47 -5.60 -8.34
C GLU A 224 0.37 -5.99 -9.34
N GLN A 225 0.38 -7.24 -9.77
CA GLN A 225 -0.62 -7.74 -10.71
C GLN A 225 -2.03 -7.60 -10.13
N GLY A 226 -2.92 -6.94 -10.88
CA GLY A 226 -4.31 -6.72 -10.47
C GLY A 226 -4.52 -5.54 -9.51
N ALA A 227 -3.47 -4.79 -9.14
CA ALA A 227 -3.61 -3.60 -8.33
C ALA A 227 -4.49 -2.55 -9.02
N ARG A 228 -5.51 -2.06 -8.30
CA ARG A 228 -6.39 -1.00 -8.81
C ARG A 228 -5.73 0.35 -8.61
N VAL A 229 -5.56 1.05 -9.73
CA VAL A 229 -4.95 2.38 -9.77
C VAL A 229 -5.90 3.36 -10.43
N GLY A 230 -6.06 4.55 -9.88
CA GLY A 230 -6.92 5.57 -10.47
C GLY A 230 -7.03 6.83 -9.63
N PHE A 231 -7.69 7.85 -10.19
CA PHE A 231 -7.95 9.08 -9.44
C PHE A 231 -9.08 8.90 -8.43
N ALA A 232 -10.17 8.22 -8.81
CA ALA A 232 -11.30 7.97 -7.93
C ALA A 232 -11.71 6.50 -7.94
N GLY A 233 -11.99 5.95 -6.76
CA GLY A 233 -12.51 4.61 -6.62
C GLY A 233 -13.98 4.50 -7.08
N ARG A 234 -14.42 3.29 -7.41
CA ARG A 234 -15.78 2.99 -7.89
C ARG A 234 -16.88 3.60 -7.00
N ARG A 235 -16.73 3.53 -5.67
CA ARG A 235 -17.69 4.11 -4.71
C ARG A 235 -17.89 5.62 -4.82
N VAL A 236 -16.90 6.33 -5.39
CA VAL A 236 -16.98 7.78 -5.60
C VAL A 236 -17.57 8.09 -6.97
N ILE A 237 -17.25 7.27 -7.98
CA ILE A 237 -17.68 7.48 -9.35
C ILE A 237 -19.17 7.12 -9.53
N GLU A 238 -19.61 6.00 -8.99
CA GLU A 238 -20.98 5.49 -9.16
C GLU A 238 -22.09 6.48 -8.75
N PRO A 239 -22.01 7.18 -7.59
CA PRO A 239 -23.02 8.16 -7.19
C PRO A 239 -23.06 9.42 -8.05
N VAL A 240 -21.98 9.74 -8.76
CA VAL A 240 -21.82 11.02 -9.46
C VAL A 240 -22.05 10.90 -10.96
N SER A 241 -21.75 9.74 -11.55
CA SER A 241 -21.70 9.64 -13.01
C SER A 241 -22.94 9.06 -13.67
N TYR A 242 -23.83 8.36 -12.93
CA TYR A 242 -24.95 7.58 -13.49
C TYR A 242 -24.55 6.65 -14.66
N THR A 243 -23.27 6.47 -14.90
CA THR A 243 -22.73 5.68 -16.00
C THR A 243 -22.37 4.29 -15.53
N HIS A 244 -22.69 3.27 -16.34
CA HIS A 244 -22.20 1.92 -16.13
C HIS A 244 -20.68 1.89 -16.28
N LEU A 245 -19.95 1.54 -15.21
CA LEU A 245 -18.49 1.41 -15.24
C LEU A 245 -18.00 0.14 -15.94
N THR A 246 -18.91 -0.70 -16.38
CA THR A 246 -18.62 -1.86 -17.22
C THR A 246 -18.97 -1.53 -18.67
N LEU A 247 -17.96 -1.37 -19.51
CA LEU A 247 -18.17 -1.41 -20.95
C LEU A 247 -18.67 -2.81 -21.31
N PRO A 248 -19.73 -2.92 -22.14
CA PRO A 248 -20.11 -4.23 -22.66
C PRO A 248 -18.95 -4.75 -23.52
N THR A 249 -18.25 -5.74 -23.01
CA THR A 249 -17.31 -6.51 -23.82
C THR A 249 -18.12 -7.32 -24.83
N LYS A 250 -17.96 -7.00 -26.11
CA LYS A 250 -18.40 -7.84 -27.21
C LYS A 250 -17.48 -9.04 -27.33
#